data_1b5c1f199acdfc34b07769869eb555f6
#
_entry.id   1b5c1f199acdfc34b07769869eb555f6
#
_cell.length_a   1.000
_cell.length_b   1.000
_cell.length_c   1.000
_cell.angle_alpha   90.00
_cell.angle_beta   90.00
_cell.angle_gamma   90.00
#
_symmetry.space_group_name_H-M   'P 1'
#
loop_
_entity.id
_entity.type
_entity.pdbx_description
1 polymer ?
#
loop_
_entity_poly.entity_id
_entity_poly.type
_entity_poly.pdbx_seq_one_letter_code
_entity_poly.pdbx_strand_id
1 'polypeptide(L)'
;NTSFADFPLLLTDYRLRMIPSGSGDTIGKTGIGTGPFIVEKFDAEGTTILKANPDYWEGAPKLAEVHVIAIPDGQARIQALLTGQIDMNRYVPFNQKKIFDGNSKFNVSVIPTGNWRGMVMRTDVAPVDDVRVRKAVRIAVDRQELVDLVMAGAATVSCDTPVAPSDQYRMKKSCPPQPATAKKLLAEAGYPDGIDMTIHVSTKEPTWPTI
;
A
#
# COMPACT_ATOMS: atom_id res chain seq x y z
N ASN A 1 4.89 11.15 -32.88
CA ASN A 1 3.44 11.02 -33.15
C ASN A 1 3.19 9.67 -33.82
N THR A 2 3.09 8.62 -33.02
CA THR A 2 2.68 7.28 -33.45
C THR A 2 1.28 7.01 -32.89
N SER A 3 0.46 6.31 -33.67
CA SER A 3 -0.86 5.84 -33.19
C SER A 3 -0.65 4.82 -32.06
N PHE A 4 -1.31 5.06 -30.92
CA PHE A 4 -1.25 4.18 -29.75
C PHE A 4 -2.67 3.86 -29.29
N ALA A 5 -3.11 2.64 -29.60
CA ALA A 5 -4.51 2.22 -29.38
C ALA A 5 -4.90 2.23 -27.89
N ASP A 6 -3.94 1.95 -27.00
CA ASP A 6 -4.20 1.87 -25.55
C ASP A 6 -4.06 3.23 -24.83
N PHE A 7 -3.87 4.34 -25.59
CA PHE A 7 -3.75 5.66 -24.99
C PHE A 7 -4.91 6.03 -24.04
N PRO A 8 -6.18 5.72 -24.35
CA PRO A 8 -7.27 5.98 -23.40
C PRO A 8 -7.12 5.25 -22.08
N LEU A 9 -6.54 4.04 -22.08
CA LEU A 9 -6.28 3.28 -20.85
C LEU A 9 -5.20 3.94 -19.98
N LEU A 10 -4.19 4.56 -20.60
CA LEU A 10 -3.18 5.31 -19.84
C LEU A 10 -3.81 6.49 -19.08
N LEU A 11 -4.84 7.13 -19.63
CA LEU A 11 -5.51 8.25 -18.99
C LEU A 11 -6.32 7.85 -17.76
N THR A 12 -6.54 6.55 -17.53
CA THR A 12 -7.19 6.06 -16.30
C THR A 12 -6.24 5.99 -15.10
N ASP A 13 -4.93 6.21 -15.29
CA ASP A 13 -3.97 6.24 -14.19
C ASP A 13 -4.30 7.39 -13.23
N TYR A 14 -4.34 7.07 -11.92
CA TYR A 14 -4.72 8.03 -10.87
C TYR A 14 -3.80 9.27 -10.80
N ARG A 15 -2.63 9.23 -11.40
CA ARG A 15 -1.67 10.35 -11.49
C ARG A 15 -1.99 11.31 -12.64
N LEU A 16 -2.78 10.87 -13.62
CA LEU A 16 -3.16 11.68 -14.77
C LEU A 16 -4.52 12.36 -14.50
N ARG A 17 -4.47 13.50 -13.83
CA ARG A 17 -5.67 14.26 -13.46
C ARG A 17 -5.98 15.33 -14.48
N MET A 18 -7.27 15.59 -14.71
CA MET A 18 -7.73 16.76 -15.47
C MET A 18 -7.59 18.00 -14.60
N ILE A 19 -6.80 18.94 -15.05
CA ILE A 19 -6.53 20.21 -14.37
C ILE A 19 -6.71 21.37 -15.36
N PRO A 20 -6.99 22.59 -14.89
CA PRO A 20 -7.06 23.77 -15.75
C PRO A 20 -5.74 24.03 -16.47
N SER A 21 -5.80 24.49 -17.71
CA SER A 21 -4.61 24.86 -18.46
C SER A 21 -3.81 25.93 -17.72
N GLY A 22 -2.50 25.76 -17.62
CA GLY A 22 -1.60 26.68 -16.93
C GLY A 22 -1.60 26.60 -15.40
N SER A 23 -2.36 25.65 -14.80
CA SER A 23 -2.44 25.54 -13.33
C SER A 23 -1.38 24.62 -12.68
N GLY A 24 -0.41 24.13 -13.44
CA GLY A 24 0.57 23.14 -12.95
C GLY A 24 1.23 23.50 -11.61
N ASP A 25 1.64 24.76 -11.43
CA ASP A 25 2.32 25.23 -10.22
C ASP A 25 1.35 25.57 -9.06
N THR A 26 0.07 25.73 -9.34
CA THR A 26 -0.92 26.18 -8.36
C THR A 26 -1.91 25.10 -7.94
N ILE A 27 -2.06 24.04 -8.76
CA ILE A 27 -3.05 22.99 -8.55
C ILE A 27 -2.97 22.32 -7.18
N GLY A 28 -1.77 22.14 -6.64
CA GLY A 28 -1.56 21.59 -5.31
C GLY A 28 -2.12 22.42 -4.16
N LYS A 29 -2.45 23.70 -4.42
CA LYS A 29 -3.07 24.63 -3.44
C LYS A 29 -4.54 24.84 -3.73
N THR A 30 -4.91 24.95 -5.00
CA THR A 30 -6.29 25.26 -5.40
C THR A 30 -7.18 24.02 -5.45
N GLY A 31 -6.61 22.85 -5.77
CA GLY A 31 -7.37 21.61 -5.92
C GLY A 31 -8.46 21.62 -6.98
N ILE A 32 -8.42 22.59 -7.93
CA ILE A 32 -9.45 22.72 -8.96
C ILE A 32 -9.35 21.55 -9.95
N GLY A 33 -10.43 20.80 -10.08
CA GLY A 33 -10.49 19.63 -10.96
C GLY A 33 -11.93 19.34 -11.39
N THR A 34 -12.15 18.16 -11.95
CA THR A 34 -13.46 17.73 -12.48
C THR A 34 -14.16 16.72 -11.56
N GLY A 35 -13.75 16.65 -10.29
CA GLY A 35 -14.27 15.68 -9.32
C GLY A 35 -15.65 16.04 -8.73
N PRO A 36 -16.23 15.11 -7.94
CA PRO A 36 -17.53 15.30 -7.30
C PRO A 36 -17.52 16.32 -6.15
N PHE A 37 -16.35 16.74 -5.69
CA PHE A 37 -16.23 17.74 -4.63
C PHE A 37 -15.26 18.84 -5.02
N ILE A 38 -15.55 20.05 -4.55
CA ILE A 38 -14.76 21.27 -4.73
C ILE A 38 -14.02 21.55 -3.42
N VAL A 39 -12.75 21.88 -3.49
CA VAL A 39 -11.94 22.27 -2.32
C VAL A 39 -12.37 23.68 -1.88
N GLU A 40 -12.95 23.80 -0.70
CA GLU A 40 -13.27 25.08 -0.08
C GLU A 40 -12.10 25.56 0.78
N LYS A 41 -11.53 24.69 1.60
CA LYS A 41 -10.37 24.96 2.43
C LYS A 41 -9.39 23.80 2.31
N PHE A 42 -8.14 24.10 1.99
CA PHE A 42 -7.05 23.13 2.02
C PHE A 42 -6.18 23.34 3.24
N ASP A 43 -6.02 22.31 4.06
CA ASP A 43 -5.16 22.31 5.24
C ASP A 43 -4.61 20.89 5.43
N ALA A 44 -3.36 20.69 5.01
CA ALA A 44 -2.71 19.37 5.01
C ALA A 44 -2.40 18.83 6.42
N GLU A 45 -2.30 19.70 7.43
CA GLU A 45 -1.98 19.34 8.81
C GLU A 45 -3.18 19.43 9.75
N GLY A 46 -4.27 20.00 9.28
CA GLY A 46 -5.50 20.20 10.02
C GLY A 46 -6.71 19.56 9.35
N THR A 47 -7.71 20.39 9.02
CA THR A 47 -8.94 19.95 8.38
C THR A 47 -9.10 20.57 7.00
N THR A 48 -9.08 19.75 5.97
CA THR A 48 -9.47 20.12 4.61
C THR A 48 -10.98 19.99 4.46
N ILE A 49 -11.64 21.01 3.93
CA ILE A 49 -13.10 21.07 3.70
C ILE A 49 -13.39 20.99 2.21
N LEU A 50 -14.26 20.06 1.87
CA LEU A 50 -14.69 19.78 0.52
C LEU A 50 -16.21 19.96 0.43
N LYS A 51 -16.71 20.76 -0.52
CA LYS A 51 -18.15 20.92 -0.80
C LYS A 51 -18.58 20.15 -2.03
N ALA A 52 -19.81 19.67 -2.04
CA ALA A 52 -20.40 19.02 -3.20
C ALA A 52 -20.28 19.90 -4.44
N ASN A 53 -19.88 19.28 -5.55
CA ASN A 53 -19.91 19.91 -6.86
C ASN A 53 -21.29 19.66 -7.51
N PRO A 54 -22.17 20.66 -7.60
CA PRO A 54 -23.50 20.47 -8.17
C PRO A 54 -23.45 20.14 -9.67
N ASP A 55 -22.37 20.55 -10.34
CA ASP A 55 -22.17 20.36 -11.78
C ASP A 55 -21.32 19.15 -12.11
N TYR A 56 -21.19 18.20 -11.16
CA TYR A 56 -20.43 16.97 -11.41
C TYR A 56 -21.09 16.13 -12.50
N TRP A 57 -20.32 15.69 -13.48
CA TRP A 57 -20.82 15.05 -14.70
C TRP A 57 -21.59 13.72 -14.50
N GLU A 58 -21.37 13.01 -13.39
CA GLU A 58 -22.18 11.85 -12.98
C GLU A 58 -23.36 12.22 -12.07
N GLY A 59 -23.63 13.50 -11.88
CA GLY A 59 -24.64 14.05 -10.99
C GLY A 59 -24.08 14.48 -9.62
N ALA A 60 -24.77 15.38 -8.98
CA ALA A 60 -24.35 15.93 -7.68
C ALA A 60 -24.19 14.84 -6.62
N PRO A 61 -23.12 14.88 -5.82
CA PRO A 61 -22.94 13.92 -4.73
C PRO A 61 -24.05 14.04 -3.68
N LYS A 62 -24.34 12.91 -3.01
CA LYS A 62 -25.37 12.88 -1.94
C LYS A 62 -24.93 13.57 -0.65
N LEU A 63 -23.63 13.68 -0.40
CA LEU A 63 -23.07 14.41 0.74
C LEU A 63 -22.86 15.86 0.34
N ALA A 64 -23.36 16.79 1.13
CA ALA A 64 -23.17 18.22 0.88
C ALA A 64 -21.72 18.65 1.12
N GLU A 65 -21.06 18.02 2.11
CA GLU A 65 -19.74 18.41 2.56
C GLU A 65 -18.95 17.18 3.07
N VAL A 66 -17.64 17.19 2.91
CA VAL A 66 -16.70 16.18 3.45
C VAL A 66 -15.55 16.90 4.14
N HIS A 67 -15.30 16.55 5.39
CA HIS A 67 -14.14 17.00 6.15
C HIS A 67 -13.06 15.92 6.16
N VAL A 68 -11.89 16.26 5.66
CA VAL A 68 -10.72 15.37 5.72
C VAL A 68 -9.81 15.87 6.83
N ILE A 69 -9.78 15.13 7.94
CA ILE A 69 -9.05 15.50 9.17
C ILE A 69 -7.71 14.77 9.18
N ALA A 70 -6.63 15.53 9.29
CA ALA A 70 -5.29 14.98 9.43
C ALA A 70 -5.05 14.51 10.88
N ILE A 71 -5.00 13.20 11.07
CA ILE A 71 -4.62 12.56 12.34
C ILE A 71 -3.43 11.66 12.06
N PRO A 72 -2.17 12.08 12.30
CA PRO A 72 -0.97 11.34 11.94
C PRO A 72 -0.85 9.99 12.64
N ASP A 73 -1.22 9.92 13.91
CA ASP A 73 -1.13 8.69 14.70
C ASP A 73 -2.25 7.69 14.37
N GLY A 74 -1.88 6.44 14.10
CA GLY A 74 -2.81 5.39 13.71
C GLY A 74 -3.79 4.97 14.81
N GLN A 75 -3.33 4.95 16.06
CA GLN A 75 -4.17 4.62 17.22
C GLN A 75 -5.18 5.72 17.49
N ALA A 76 -4.74 6.99 17.41
CA ALA A 76 -5.62 8.14 17.56
C ALA A 76 -6.73 8.13 16.50
N ARG A 77 -6.43 7.75 15.24
CA ARG A 77 -7.47 7.60 14.18
C ARG A 77 -8.51 6.53 14.54
N ILE A 78 -8.07 5.40 15.09
CA ILE A 78 -9.00 4.34 15.53
C ILE A 78 -9.87 4.83 16.68
N GLN A 79 -9.29 5.51 17.67
CA GLN A 79 -10.06 6.07 18.77
C GLN A 79 -11.05 7.13 18.29
N ALA A 80 -10.65 8.01 17.38
CA ALA A 80 -11.54 8.99 16.78
C ALA A 80 -12.75 8.35 16.08
N LEU A 81 -12.54 7.22 15.38
CA LEU A 81 -13.61 6.45 14.75
C LEU A 81 -14.51 5.78 15.80
N LEU A 82 -13.94 5.15 16.83
CA LEU A 82 -14.70 4.47 17.88
C LEU A 82 -15.58 5.43 18.70
N THR A 83 -15.12 6.66 18.89
CA THR A 83 -15.82 7.71 19.62
C THR A 83 -16.80 8.52 18.76
N GLY A 84 -16.82 8.30 17.45
CA GLY A 84 -17.68 9.03 16.52
C GLY A 84 -17.17 10.45 16.21
N GLN A 85 -15.91 10.76 16.45
CA GLN A 85 -15.28 12.02 16.03
C GLN A 85 -15.04 12.07 14.52
N ILE A 86 -14.90 10.90 13.91
CA ILE A 86 -14.84 10.71 12.45
C ILE A 86 -15.78 9.57 12.06
N ASP A 87 -16.35 9.66 10.87
CA ASP A 87 -17.29 8.67 10.31
C ASP A 87 -16.58 7.57 9.52
N MET A 88 -15.39 7.86 8.99
CA MET A 88 -14.63 6.94 8.14
C MET A 88 -13.13 7.04 8.40
N ASN A 89 -12.48 5.88 8.52
CA ASN A 89 -11.03 5.78 8.49
C ASN A 89 -10.61 4.95 7.26
N ARG A 90 -9.82 5.56 6.37
CA ARG A 90 -9.37 4.91 5.13
C ARG A 90 -8.46 3.71 5.37
N TYR A 91 -7.71 3.70 6.46
CA TYR A 91 -6.69 2.69 6.71
C TYR A 91 -6.73 2.20 8.15
N VAL A 92 -7.13 0.96 8.32
CA VAL A 92 -7.05 0.23 9.59
C VAL A 92 -5.90 -0.76 9.50
N PRO A 93 -4.90 -0.70 10.39
CA PRO A 93 -3.84 -1.72 10.45
C PRO A 93 -4.44 -3.12 10.64
N PHE A 94 -3.94 -4.10 9.91
CA PHE A 94 -4.53 -5.45 9.90
C PHE A 94 -4.57 -6.09 11.29
N ASN A 95 -3.54 -5.91 12.11
CA ASN A 95 -3.48 -6.39 13.50
C ASN A 95 -4.55 -5.75 14.42
N GLN A 96 -5.14 -4.64 14.01
CA GLN A 96 -6.17 -3.92 14.77
C GLN A 96 -7.59 -4.16 14.24
N LYS A 97 -7.73 -4.85 13.12
CA LYS A 97 -9.05 -5.17 12.55
C LYS A 97 -9.99 -5.83 13.57
N LYS A 98 -9.45 -6.69 14.43
CA LYS A 98 -10.21 -7.42 15.47
C LYS A 98 -10.97 -6.50 16.45
N ILE A 99 -10.57 -5.24 16.59
CA ILE A 99 -11.26 -4.25 17.46
C ILE A 99 -12.70 -4.01 16.97
N PHE A 100 -12.92 -4.16 15.68
CA PHE A 100 -14.21 -3.92 15.03
C PHE A 100 -15.03 -5.19 14.83
N ASP A 101 -14.45 -6.38 15.03
CA ASP A 101 -15.12 -7.64 14.80
C ASP A 101 -16.31 -7.82 15.77
N GLY A 102 -17.48 -8.17 15.22
CA GLY A 102 -18.72 -8.35 15.98
C GLY A 102 -19.41 -7.05 16.41
N ASN A 103 -18.87 -5.88 16.09
CA ASN A 103 -19.52 -4.61 16.36
C ASN A 103 -20.29 -4.11 15.14
N SER A 104 -21.63 -4.24 15.17
CA SER A 104 -22.51 -3.88 14.05
C SER A 104 -22.55 -2.39 13.70
N LYS A 105 -21.94 -1.53 14.53
CA LYS A 105 -21.81 -0.09 14.22
C LYS A 105 -20.76 0.19 13.16
N PHE A 106 -19.84 -0.75 12.92
CA PHE A 106 -18.73 -0.56 11.98
C PHE A 106 -18.79 -1.58 10.84
N ASN A 107 -18.49 -1.09 9.65
CA ASN A 107 -18.27 -1.94 8.48
C ASN A 107 -16.78 -1.85 8.09
N VAL A 108 -16.06 -2.97 8.20
CA VAL A 108 -14.65 -3.06 7.78
C VAL A 108 -14.59 -3.73 6.42
N SER A 109 -14.25 -2.96 5.39
CA SER A 109 -14.07 -3.47 4.04
C SER A 109 -12.60 -3.81 3.79
N VAL A 110 -12.32 -5.06 3.44
CA VAL A 110 -11.00 -5.50 2.99
C VAL A 110 -11.04 -5.64 1.47
N ILE A 111 -10.34 -4.72 0.80
CA ILE A 111 -10.36 -4.66 -0.67
C ILE A 111 -9.05 -5.27 -1.19
N PRO A 112 -9.10 -6.39 -1.94
CA PRO A 112 -7.92 -6.94 -2.61
C PRO A 112 -7.36 -5.90 -3.59
N THR A 113 -6.07 -5.61 -3.48
CA THR A 113 -5.37 -4.68 -4.35
C THR A 113 -4.16 -5.33 -5.01
N GLY A 114 -3.60 -4.68 -6.04
CA GLY A 114 -2.31 -5.05 -6.63
C GLY A 114 -1.09 -4.57 -5.81
N ASN A 115 -1.30 -3.95 -4.66
CA ASN A 115 -0.20 -3.51 -3.81
C ASN A 115 0.56 -4.74 -3.28
N TRP A 116 1.86 -4.73 -3.45
CA TRP A 116 2.73 -5.78 -2.95
C TRP A 116 3.79 -5.19 -2.00
N ARG A 117 4.24 -6.01 -1.09
CA ARG A 117 5.36 -5.69 -0.19
C ARG A 117 6.50 -6.64 -0.48
N GLY A 118 7.69 -6.10 -0.58
CA GLY A 118 8.87 -6.88 -0.90
C GLY A 118 10.11 -6.34 -0.21
N MET A 119 11.07 -7.23 0.04
CA MET A 119 12.41 -6.87 0.45
C MET A 119 13.25 -6.63 -0.81
N VAL A 120 13.85 -5.46 -0.90
CA VAL A 120 14.75 -5.09 -2.00
C VAL A 120 16.20 -5.21 -1.53
N MET A 121 17.02 -5.89 -2.30
CA MET A 121 18.43 -6.08 -2.00
C MET A 121 19.29 -5.24 -2.94
N ARG A 122 20.29 -4.57 -2.40
CA ARG A 122 21.30 -3.87 -3.20
C ARG A 122 22.25 -4.89 -3.82
N THR A 123 22.21 -5.02 -5.13
CA THR A 123 22.99 -6.04 -5.86
C THR A 123 24.44 -5.63 -6.12
N ASP A 124 24.82 -4.44 -5.70
CA ASP A 124 26.12 -3.81 -5.86
C ASP A 124 26.96 -3.80 -4.56
N VAL A 125 26.45 -4.39 -3.47
CA VAL A 125 27.08 -4.35 -2.14
C VAL A 125 27.13 -5.75 -1.54
N ALA A 126 28.31 -6.16 -1.02
CA ALA A 126 28.48 -7.40 -0.29
C ALA A 126 27.62 -7.42 1.00
N PRO A 127 27.13 -8.59 1.41
CA PRO A 127 27.25 -9.91 0.77
C PRO A 127 26.18 -10.19 -0.28
N VAL A 128 25.23 -9.25 -0.52
CA VAL A 128 24.08 -9.44 -1.42
C VAL A 128 24.39 -9.14 -2.88
N ASP A 129 25.62 -8.78 -3.23
CA ASP A 129 26.13 -8.78 -4.61
C ASP A 129 26.28 -10.21 -5.18
N ASP A 130 26.48 -11.22 -4.31
CA ASP A 130 26.48 -12.63 -4.72
C ASP A 130 25.04 -13.14 -4.94
N VAL A 131 24.78 -13.69 -6.11
CA VAL A 131 23.48 -14.24 -6.47
C VAL A 131 23.07 -15.44 -5.60
N ARG A 132 24.03 -16.21 -5.08
CA ARG A 132 23.78 -17.35 -4.19
C ARG A 132 23.23 -16.87 -2.85
N VAL A 133 23.80 -15.79 -2.31
CA VAL A 133 23.33 -15.15 -1.08
C VAL A 133 21.90 -14.61 -1.27
N ARG A 134 21.64 -13.85 -2.35
CA ARG A 134 20.28 -13.37 -2.63
C ARG A 134 19.26 -14.50 -2.76
N LYS A 135 19.65 -15.59 -3.43
CA LYS A 135 18.79 -16.76 -3.56
C LYS A 135 18.55 -17.43 -2.21
N ALA A 136 19.58 -17.57 -1.38
CA ALA A 136 19.48 -18.14 -0.05
C ALA A 136 18.50 -17.35 0.83
N VAL A 137 18.67 -16.04 0.93
CA VAL A 137 17.75 -15.17 1.68
C VAL A 137 16.31 -15.32 1.18
N ARG A 138 16.11 -15.30 -0.14
CA ARG A 138 14.79 -15.42 -0.76
C ARG A 138 14.05 -16.71 -0.43
N ILE A 139 14.76 -17.86 -0.39
CA ILE A 139 14.16 -19.18 -0.16
C ILE A 139 14.13 -19.60 1.31
N ALA A 140 14.84 -18.90 2.19
CA ALA A 140 14.85 -19.19 3.63
C ALA A 140 13.56 -18.79 4.32
N VAL A 141 12.90 -17.72 3.85
CA VAL A 141 11.76 -17.08 4.51
C VAL A 141 10.48 -17.88 4.33
N ASP A 142 9.78 -18.16 5.42
CA ASP A 142 8.39 -18.61 5.41
C ASP A 142 7.47 -17.40 5.19
N ARG A 143 7.00 -17.26 3.97
CA ARG A 143 6.15 -16.13 3.59
C ARG A 143 4.72 -16.25 4.11
N GLN A 144 4.26 -17.47 4.36
CA GLN A 144 2.94 -17.66 4.94
C GLN A 144 2.94 -17.23 6.39
N GLU A 145 3.97 -17.59 7.15
CA GLU A 145 4.15 -17.13 8.52
C GLU A 145 4.18 -15.60 8.61
N LEU A 146 4.90 -14.92 7.67
CA LEU A 146 4.87 -13.45 7.59
C LEU A 146 3.48 -12.89 7.30
N VAL A 147 2.71 -13.50 6.42
CA VAL A 147 1.31 -13.09 6.15
C VAL A 147 0.47 -13.22 7.40
N ASP A 148 0.60 -14.31 8.12
CA ASP A 148 -0.21 -14.59 9.32
C ASP A 148 0.14 -13.65 10.47
N LEU A 149 1.43 -13.43 10.72
CA LEU A 149 1.91 -12.58 11.83
C LEU A 149 1.68 -11.08 11.55
N VAL A 150 2.04 -10.60 10.35
CA VAL A 150 2.08 -9.17 10.05
C VAL A 150 0.75 -8.67 9.49
N MET A 151 0.11 -9.48 8.67
CA MET A 151 -1.11 -9.11 7.95
C MET A 151 -2.38 -9.77 8.51
N ALA A 152 -2.26 -10.50 9.63
CA ALA A 152 -3.37 -11.25 10.24
C ALA A 152 -4.14 -12.10 9.22
N GLY A 153 -3.43 -12.72 8.28
CA GLY A 153 -4.00 -13.54 7.20
C GLY A 153 -4.67 -12.74 6.06
N ALA A 154 -4.67 -11.41 6.10
CA ALA A 154 -5.39 -10.58 5.12
C ALA A 154 -4.63 -10.34 3.80
N ALA A 155 -3.50 -11.00 3.59
CA ALA A 155 -2.71 -10.89 2.36
C ALA A 155 -2.56 -12.25 1.68
N THR A 156 -2.07 -12.23 0.45
CA THR A 156 -1.75 -13.45 -0.32
C THR A 156 -0.26 -13.48 -0.63
N VAL A 157 0.37 -14.63 -0.43
CA VAL A 157 1.78 -14.85 -0.80
C VAL A 157 1.96 -14.65 -2.30
N SER A 158 2.83 -13.70 -2.69
CA SER A 158 3.06 -13.36 -4.11
C SER A 158 4.09 -14.23 -4.81
N CYS A 159 4.94 -14.96 -4.07
CA CYS A 159 6.02 -15.80 -4.62
C CYS A 159 6.96 -15.05 -5.57
N ASP A 160 7.37 -13.84 -5.20
CA ASP A 160 8.30 -12.98 -5.97
C ASP A 160 7.74 -12.53 -7.33
N THR A 161 6.41 -12.46 -7.46
CA THR A 161 5.76 -11.86 -8.63
C THR A 161 5.01 -10.58 -8.22
N PRO A 162 5.21 -9.45 -8.93
CA PRO A 162 4.47 -8.22 -8.68
C PRO A 162 3.04 -8.25 -9.23
N VAL A 163 2.68 -9.31 -9.97
CA VAL A 163 1.35 -9.45 -10.57
C VAL A 163 0.35 -9.83 -9.49
N ALA A 164 -0.76 -9.09 -9.41
CA ALA A 164 -1.80 -9.29 -8.41
C ALA A 164 -2.37 -10.72 -8.43
N PRO A 165 -2.80 -11.27 -7.27
CA PRO A 165 -3.41 -12.61 -7.22
C PRO A 165 -4.65 -12.76 -8.08
N SER A 166 -5.40 -11.68 -8.30
CA SER A 166 -6.62 -11.63 -9.12
C SER A 166 -6.36 -11.44 -10.61
N ASP A 167 -5.12 -11.21 -11.00
CA ASP A 167 -4.78 -10.97 -12.42
C ASP A 167 -4.76 -12.28 -13.20
N GLN A 168 -5.40 -12.30 -14.36
CA GLN A 168 -5.49 -13.46 -15.26
C GLN A 168 -4.13 -13.92 -15.81
N TYR A 169 -3.16 -13.02 -15.90
CA TYR A 169 -1.81 -13.31 -16.38
C TYR A 169 -0.84 -13.75 -15.28
N ARG A 170 -1.32 -13.81 -14.04
CA ARG A 170 -0.50 -14.27 -12.92
C ARG A 170 -0.10 -15.74 -13.10
N MET A 171 1.20 -16.01 -13.11
CA MET A 171 1.69 -17.39 -13.03
C MET A 171 1.39 -18.00 -11.66
N LYS A 172 0.76 -19.17 -11.65
CA LYS A 172 0.61 -19.97 -10.42
C LYS A 172 1.97 -20.53 -10.05
N LYS A 173 2.50 -20.09 -8.91
CA LYS A 173 3.82 -20.50 -8.42
C LYS A 173 3.73 -20.85 -6.94
N SER A 174 4.39 -21.92 -6.55
CA SER A 174 4.62 -22.28 -5.16
C SER A 174 6.02 -21.87 -4.73
N CYS A 175 6.16 -21.40 -3.51
CA CYS A 175 7.44 -20.94 -2.95
C CYS A 175 7.58 -21.31 -1.47
N PRO A 176 7.53 -22.61 -1.14
CA PRO A 176 7.72 -23.04 0.24
C PRO A 176 9.13 -22.67 0.72
N PRO A 177 9.31 -22.48 2.03
CA PRO A 177 10.62 -22.22 2.60
C PRO A 177 11.56 -23.43 2.41
N GLN A 178 12.82 -23.16 2.13
CA GLN A 178 13.85 -24.17 1.88
C GLN A 178 15.12 -23.87 2.71
N PRO A 179 15.05 -23.91 4.05
CA PRO A 179 16.16 -23.48 4.90
C PRO A 179 17.43 -24.32 4.71
N ALA A 180 17.31 -25.63 4.47
CA ALA A 180 18.46 -26.49 4.21
C ALA A 180 19.20 -26.10 2.90
N THR A 181 18.45 -25.83 1.84
CA THR A 181 19.01 -25.35 0.56
C THR A 181 19.63 -23.95 0.73
N ALA A 182 19.00 -23.09 1.52
CA ALA A 182 19.52 -21.75 1.79
C ALA A 182 20.87 -21.82 2.51
N LYS A 183 21.00 -22.65 3.57
CA LYS A 183 22.28 -22.87 4.27
C LYS A 183 23.38 -23.38 3.33
N LYS A 184 23.06 -24.32 2.45
CA LYS A 184 24.00 -24.82 1.46
C LYS A 184 24.50 -23.71 0.53
N LEU A 185 23.59 -22.89 0.01
CA LEU A 185 23.95 -21.77 -0.87
C LEU A 185 24.81 -20.72 -0.17
N LEU A 186 24.57 -20.45 1.13
CA LEU A 186 25.41 -19.56 1.92
C LEU A 186 26.81 -20.14 2.11
N ALA A 187 26.92 -21.42 2.45
CA ALA A 187 28.21 -22.09 2.58
C ALA A 187 29.02 -22.07 1.26
N GLU A 188 28.35 -22.34 0.12
CA GLU A 188 28.96 -22.27 -1.22
C GLU A 188 29.40 -20.83 -1.58
N ALA A 189 28.74 -19.81 -1.01
CA ALA A 189 29.10 -18.41 -1.19
C ALA A 189 30.21 -17.94 -0.24
N GLY A 190 30.72 -18.81 0.67
CA GLY A 190 31.76 -18.48 1.62
C GLY A 190 31.25 -18.08 3.02
N TYR A 191 29.98 -18.31 3.30
CA TYR A 191 29.33 -17.97 4.57
C TYR A 191 28.72 -19.20 5.26
N PRO A 192 29.54 -20.19 5.69
CA PRO A 192 29.03 -21.44 6.28
C PRO A 192 28.32 -21.22 7.62
N ASP A 193 28.72 -20.19 8.36
CA ASP A 193 28.17 -19.86 9.69
C ASP A 193 27.04 -18.83 9.63
N GLY A 194 26.68 -18.37 8.44
CA GLY A 194 25.64 -17.36 8.21
C GLY A 194 26.21 -16.01 7.80
N ILE A 195 25.32 -15.02 7.71
CA ILE A 195 25.65 -13.63 7.34
C ILE A 195 24.96 -12.65 8.28
N ASP A 196 25.65 -11.55 8.58
CA ASP A 196 25.02 -10.40 9.19
C ASP A 196 24.44 -9.48 8.13
N MET A 197 23.17 -9.12 8.30
CA MET A 197 22.46 -8.23 7.39
C MET A 197 21.75 -7.12 8.16
N THR A 198 21.78 -5.91 7.61
CA THR A 198 20.98 -4.78 8.10
C THR A 198 19.79 -4.59 7.19
N ILE A 199 18.58 -4.61 7.76
CA ILE A 199 17.35 -4.31 7.05
C ILE A 199 16.92 -2.89 7.42
N HIS A 200 16.80 -2.02 6.43
CA HIS A 200 16.28 -0.67 6.61
C HIS A 200 14.76 -0.66 6.34
N VAL A 201 13.98 -0.25 7.33
CA VAL A 201 12.53 -0.16 7.24
C VAL A 201 12.05 1.26 7.51
N SER A 202 10.93 1.64 6.89
CA SER A 202 10.29 2.93 7.17
C SER A 202 9.41 2.83 8.40
N THR A 203 9.60 3.74 9.35
CA THR A 203 8.73 3.85 10.53
C THR A 203 7.38 4.54 10.23
N LYS A 204 7.24 5.12 9.04
CA LYS A 204 5.97 5.75 8.60
C LYS A 204 4.86 4.73 8.30
N GLU A 205 5.24 3.49 8.07
CA GLU A 205 4.31 2.40 7.80
C GLU A 205 4.32 1.43 9.01
N PRO A 206 3.26 1.38 9.82
CA PRO A 206 3.27 0.67 11.11
C PRO A 206 3.55 -0.83 11.02
N THR A 207 3.34 -1.45 9.87
CA THR A 207 3.55 -2.89 9.65
C THR A 207 4.99 -3.26 9.35
N TRP A 208 5.84 -2.32 8.93
CA TRP A 208 7.23 -2.60 8.55
C TRP A 208 8.14 -2.99 9.72
N PRO A 209 8.04 -2.34 10.90
CA PRO A 209 8.88 -2.72 12.05
C PRO A 209 8.56 -4.11 12.62
N THR A 210 7.48 -4.75 12.18
CA THR A 210 7.03 -6.06 12.66
C THR A 210 7.60 -7.20 11.81
N ILE A 211 8.20 -6.89 10.67
CA ILE A 211 8.86 -7.84 9.77
C ILE A 211 10.31 -8.02 10.15
#